data_cb9188332d617a7dcacba336ed46a364
#
_entry.id   cb9188332d617a7dcacba336ed46a364
#
_cell.length_a   1.000
_cell.length_b   1.000
_cell.length_c   1.000
_cell.angle_alpha   90.00
_cell.angle_beta   90.00
_cell.angle_gamma   90.00
#
_symmetry.space_group_name_H-M   'P 1'
#
loop_
_entity.id
_entity.type
_entity.pdbx_description
1 polymer ?
#
loop_
_entity_poly.entity_id
_entity_poly.type
_entity_poly.pdbx_seq_one_letter_code
_entity_poly.pdbx_strand_id
1 'polypeptide(L)'
;MEQIVEPDIFTATVTPIIRVAKERGASARSISEAFLEAMTSLYGDVDLKETSAMVGFLRLLNAEGGSVSAKNAAKLYGGPNDYSEEAVRKAARNGQLIAIRDGNSNLHFPVWQFGPLGGTLPGLKEALAILSRRPHADILGAVTFFLNQTSRLEGLSPLEALRKGGEPLVGLVKQLALEASE
;
A
#
# COMPACT_ATOMS: atom_id res chain seq x y z
N MET A 1 -36.82 2.09 -1.68
CA MET A 1 -35.81 3.15 -1.90
C MET A 1 -34.56 2.46 -2.46
N GLU A 2 -34.44 2.47 -3.76
CA GLU A 2 -33.23 1.93 -4.43
C GLU A 2 -32.06 2.87 -4.12
N GLN A 3 -31.02 2.36 -3.46
CA GLN A 3 -29.75 3.05 -3.36
C GLN A 3 -29.15 3.07 -4.76
N ILE A 4 -29.13 4.24 -5.38
CA ILE A 4 -28.34 4.48 -6.58
C ILE A 4 -26.87 4.37 -6.11
N VAL A 5 -26.24 3.24 -6.40
CA VAL A 5 -24.79 3.08 -6.27
C VAL A 5 -24.21 3.92 -7.39
N GLU A 6 -23.75 5.13 -7.04
CA GLU A 6 -22.97 5.93 -7.99
C GLU A 6 -21.75 5.11 -8.40
N PRO A 7 -21.50 4.95 -9.72
CA PRO A 7 -20.29 4.27 -10.17
C PRO A 7 -19.10 5.05 -9.63
N ASP A 8 -18.10 4.33 -9.15
CA ASP A 8 -16.83 4.90 -8.70
C ASP A 8 -16.23 5.76 -9.82
N ILE A 9 -16.55 7.06 -9.78
CA ILE A 9 -16.13 8.07 -10.75
C ILE A 9 -14.60 8.06 -10.88
N PHE A 10 -13.90 7.74 -9.79
CA PHE A 10 -12.44 7.67 -9.79
C PHE A 10 -11.91 6.58 -10.74
N THR A 11 -12.42 5.36 -10.63
CA THR A 11 -11.96 4.26 -11.50
C THR A 11 -12.43 4.43 -12.94
N ALA A 12 -13.67 4.88 -13.14
CA ALA A 12 -14.24 5.07 -14.48
C ALA A 12 -13.58 6.23 -15.25
N THR A 13 -13.15 7.30 -14.55
CA THR A 13 -12.65 8.52 -15.20
C THR A 13 -11.12 8.60 -15.18
N VAL A 14 -10.48 8.22 -14.09
CA VAL A 14 -9.04 8.42 -13.87
C VAL A 14 -8.19 7.36 -14.54
N THR A 15 -8.60 6.10 -14.49
CA THR A 15 -7.83 5.01 -15.11
C THR A 15 -7.63 5.17 -16.61
N PRO A 16 -8.67 5.53 -17.42
CA PRO A 16 -8.51 5.82 -18.83
C PRO A 16 -7.60 7.02 -19.10
N ILE A 17 -7.71 8.08 -18.30
CA ILE A 17 -6.89 9.30 -18.45
C ILE A 17 -5.41 8.99 -18.22
N ILE A 18 -5.09 8.26 -17.14
CA ILE A 18 -3.71 7.86 -16.84
C ILE A 18 -3.14 6.99 -17.96
N ARG A 19 -3.94 6.05 -18.50
CA ARG A 19 -3.52 5.19 -19.60
C ARG A 19 -3.20 6.00 -20.85
N VAL A 20 -4.12 6.85 -21.31
CA VAL A 20 -3.91 7.69 -22.50
C VAL A 20 -2.73 8.65 -22.31
N ALA A 21 -2.56 9.21 -21.11
CA ALA A 21 -1.46 10.11 -20.83
C ALA A 21 -0.10 9.37 -20.90
N LYS A 22 -0.01 8.15 -20.36
CA LYS A 22 1.19 7.30 -20.47
C LYS A 22 1.49 6.91 -21.93
N GLU A 23 0.49 6.54 -22.69
CA GLU A 23 0.61 6.20 -24.12
C GLU A 23 1.12 7.41 -24.94
N ARG A 24 0.81 8.62 -24.50
CA ARG A 24 1.28 9.88 -25.11
C ARG A 24 2.61 10.38 -24.55
N GLY A 25 3.26 9.64 -23.70
CA GLY A 25 4.57 9.98 -23.12
C GLY A 25 4.53 11.08 -22.05
N ALA A 26 3.35 11.36 -21.48
CA ALA A 26 3.25 12.34 -20.40
C ALA A 26 4.01 11.85 -19.15
N SER A 27 4.72 12.78 -18.49
CA SER A 27 5.41 12.48 -17.25
C SER A 27 4.41 12.23 -16.11
N ALA A 28 4.80 11.44 -15.12
CA ALA A 28 3.99 11.19 -13.92
C ALA A 28 3.60 12.50 -13.21
N ARG A 29 4.47 13.51 -13.26
CA ARG A 29 4.22 14.84 -12.71
C ARG A 29 3.09 15.56 -13.46
N SER A 30 3.16 15.61 -14.79
CA SER A 30 2.13 16.25 -15.62
C SER A 30 0.76 15.58 -15.48
N ILE A 31 0.74 14.25 -15.33
CA ILE A 31 -0.49 13.49 -15.09
C ILE A 31 -1.09 13.86 -13.72
N SER A 32 -0.25 13.98 -12.68
CA SER A 32 -0.69 14.33 -11.34
C SER A 32 -1.22 15.77 -11.25
N GLU A 33 -0.57 16.71 -11.92
CA GLU A 33 -0.99 18.12 -11.98
C GLU A 33 -2.34 18.25 -12.72
N ALA A 34 -2.48 17.63 -13.88
CA ALA A 34 -3.75 17.62 -14.63
C ALA A 34 -4.89 16.93 -13.87
N PHE A 35 -4.57 15.88 -13.11
CA PHE A 35 -5.54 15.18 -12.27
C PHE A 35 -6.02 16.08 -11.11
N LEU A 36 -5.10 16.75 -10.40
CA LEU A 36 -5.44 17.69 -9.33
C LEU A 36 -6.31 18.84 -9.85
N GLU A 37 -5.97 19.39 -11.01
CA GLU A 37 -6.73 20.45 -11.66
C GLU A 37 -8.15 19.98 -12.03
N ALA A 38 -8.29 18.78 -12.61
CA ALA A 38 -9.58 18.20 -12.96
C ALA A 38 -10.43 17.92 -11.72
N MET A 39 -9.85 17.40 -10.63
CA MET A 39 -10.55 17.15 -9.37
C MET A 39 -11.02 18.45 -8.72
N THR A 40 -10.17 19.48 -8.69
CA THR A 40 -10.54 20.78 -8.15
C THR A 40 -11.68 21.41 -8.96
N SER A 41 -11.66 21.25 -10.29
CA SER A 41 -12.73 21.75 -11.17
C SER A 41 -14.07 21.02 -10.99
N LEU A 42 -14.05 19.71 -10.71
CA LEU A 42 -15.26 18.90 -10.60
C LEU A 42 -15.92 18.95 -9.22
N TYR A 43 -15.13 19.05 -8.17
CA TYR A 43 -15.61 18.91 -6.79
C TYR A 43 -15.46 20.17 -5.92
N GLY A 44 -15.00 21.27 -6.49
CA GLY A 44 -14.74 22.50 -5.71
C GLY A 44 -13.55 22.33 -4.78
N ASP A 45 -13.63 22.86 -3.57
CA ASP A 45 -12.58 22.73 -2.54
C ASP A 45 -12.42 21.29 -2.06
N VAL A 46 -11.82 20.45 -2.91
CA VAL A 46 -11.30 19.14 -2.49
C VAL A 46 -10.19 19.42 -1.47
N ASP A 47 -10.18 18.74 -0.34
CA ASP A 47 -9.07 18.87 0.59
C ASP A 47 -7.78 18.43 -0.10
N LEU A 48 -7.04 19.43 -0.60
CA LEU A 48 -5.78 19.25 -1.32
C LEU A 48 -4.75 18.48 -0.50
N LYS A 49 -4.88 18.48 0.83
CA LYS A 49 -4.00 17.71 1.72
C LYS A 49 -4.28 16.21 1.63
N GLU A 50 -5.55 15.80 1.67
CA GLU A 50 -5.92 14.38 1.54
C GLU A 50 -5.59 13.86 0.14
N THR A 51 -5.88 14.63 -0.90
CA THR A 51 -5.55 14.25 -2.29
C THR A 51 -4.04 14.16 -2.50
N SER A 52 -3.27 15.11 -1.95
CA SER A 52 -1.80 15.09 -2.02
C SER A 52 -1.21 13.89 -1.26
N ALA A 53 -1.76 13.56 -0.08
CA ALA A 53 -1.35 12.39 0.68
C ALA A 53 -1.64 11.10 -0.08
N MET A 54 -2.80 10.97 -0.72
CA MET A 54 -3.17 9.81 -1.54
C MET A 54 -2.26 9.67 -2.76
N VAL A 55 -1.95 10.75 -3.46
CA VAL A 55 -1.01 10.73 -4.61
C VAL A 55 0.39 10.33 -4.15
N GLY A 56 0.86 10.86 -3.00
CA GLY A 56 2.12 10.47 -2.39
C GLY A 56 2.16 8.98 -2.05
N PHE A 57 1.10 8.48 -1.43
CA PHE A 57 0.94 7.06 -1.13
C PHE A 57 0.99 6.18 -2.38
N LEU A 58 0.26 6.50 -3.44
CA LEU A 58 0.26 5.73 -4.68
C LEU A 58 1.63 5.74 -5.37
N ARG A 59 2.36 6.85 -5.29
CA ARG A 59 3.75 6.94 -5.81
C ARG A 59 4.69 6.01 -5.05
N LEU A 60 4.66 6.04 -3.72
CA LEU A 60 5.46 5.14 -2.88
C LEU A 60 5.12 3.68 -3.16
N LEU A 61 3.84 3.34 -3.21
CA LEU A 61 3.39 1.99 -3.51
C LEU A 61 3.88 1.51 -4.88
N ASN A 62 3.79 2.37 -5.91
CA ASN A 62 4.22 2.04 -7.27
C ASN A 62 5.75 1.92 -7.39
N ALA A 63 6.52 2.73 -6.67
CA ALA A 63 7.98 2.65 -6.64
C ALA A 63 8.45 1.30 -6.09
N GLU A 64 7.67 0.68 -5.21
CA GLU A 64 7.95 -0.61 -4.59
C GLU A 64 7.26 -1.81 -5.29
N GLY A 65 6.92 -1.67 -6.57
CA GLY A 65 6.35 -2.75 -7.39
C GLY A 65 4.81 -2.79 -7.43
N GLY A 66 4.15 -1.82 -6.82
CA GLY A 66 2.69 -1.71 -6.83
C GLY A 66 1.97 -2.73 -5.97
N SER A 67 0.77 -3.11 -6.40
CA SER A 67 -0.06 -4.10 -5.72
C SER A 67 -0.65 -5.12 -6.70
N VAL A 68 -1.03 -6.28 -6.19
CA VAL A 68 -1.58 -7.39 -6.96
C VAL A 68 -2.90 -7.88 -6.38
N SER A 69 -3.72 -8.53 -7.23
CA SER A 69 -4.96 -9.20 -6.80
C SER A 69 -4.69 -10.33 -5.82
N ALA A 70 -5.72 -10.78 -5.09
CA ALA A 70 -5.64 -11.92 -4.17
C ALA A 70 -5.10 -13.19 -4.84
N LYS A 71 -5.47 -13.44 -6.11
CA LYS A 71 -4.98 -14.56 -6.90
C LYS A 71 -3.46 -14.52 -7.10
N ASN A 72 -2.91 -13.37 -7.46
CA ASN A 72 -1.47 -13.23 -7.65
C ASN A 72 -0.72 -13.14 -6.32
N ALA A 73 -1.33 -12.53 -5.30
CA ALA A 73 -0.80 -12.54 -3.94
C ALA A 73 -0.66 -13.97 -3.37
N ALA A 74 -1.62 -14.85 -3.65
CA ALA A 74 -1.55 -16.25 -3.25
C ALA A 74 -0.32 -16.96 -3.83
N LYS A 75 0.02 -16.70 -5.09
CA LYS A 75 1.24 -17.22 -5.73
C LYS A 75 2.51 -16.69 -5.07
N LEU A 76 2.56 -15.39 -4.79
CA LEU A 76 3.71 -14.77 -4.14
C LEU A 76 3.88 -15.26 -2.69
N TYR A 77 2.78 -15.38 -1.96
CA TYR A 77 2.77 -15.85 -0.57
C TYR A 77 3.12 -17.33 -0.46
N GLY A 78 2.62 -18.15 -1.38
CA GLY A 78 2.87 -19.59 -1.40
C GLY A 78 4.29 -19.94 -1.83
N GLY A 79 4.94 -19.12 -2.65
CA GLY A 79 6.20 -19.48 -3.28
C GLY A 79 6.06 -20.78 -4.10
N PRO A 80 6.84 -21.83 -3.77
CA PRO A 80 6.73 -23.13 -4.45
C PRO A 80 5.52 -23.96 -4.02
N ASN A 81 4.77 -23.54 -3.00
CA ASN A 81 3.60 -24.23 -2.49
C ASN A 81 2.32 -23.59 -3.04
N ASP A 82 1.30 -24.39 -3.25
CA ASP A 82 -0.02 -23.88 -3.63
C ASP A 82 -0.73 -23.28 -2.41
N TYR A 83 -0.94 -21.98 -2.48
CA TYR A 83 -1.77 -21.23 -1.53
C TYR A 83 -3.03 -20.75 -2.20
N SER A 84 -4.16 -20.81 -1.49
CA SER A 84 -5.44 -20.32 -1.99
C SER A 84 -5.59 -18.82 -1.78
N GLU A 85 -6.43 -18.17 -2.61
CA GLU A 85 -6.82 -16.78 -2.39
C GLU A 85 -7.44 -16.56 -1.01
N GLU A 86 -8.20 -17.54 -0.51
CA GLU A 86 -8.82 -17.45 0.81
C GLU A 86 -7.78 -17.47 1.93
N ALA A 87 -6.69 -18.22 1.80
CA ALA A 87 -5.60 -18.19 2.77
C ALA A 87 -4.95 -16.81 2.87
N VAL A 88 -4.73 -16.13 1.74
CA VAL A 88 -4.18 -14.77 1.70
C VAL A 88 -5.16 -13.75 2.28
N ARG A 89 -6.45 -13.86 1.95
CA ARG A 89 -7.50 -13.03 2.54
C ARG A 89 -7.61 -13.21 4.05
N LYS A 90 -7.50 -14.46 4.53
CA LYS A 90 -7.47 -14.78 5.97
C LYS A 90 -6.25 -14.17 6.65
N ALA A 91 -5.06 -14.26 6.02
CA ALA A 91 -3.85 -13.65 6.54
C ALA A 91 -3.99 -12.11 6.68
N ALA A 92 -4.64 -11.46 5.70
CA ALA A 92 -4.92 -10.03 5.77
C ALA A 92 -5.93 -9.70 6.91
N ARG A 93 -7.01 -10.46 7.03
CA ARG A 93 -7.97 -10.28 8.14
C ARG A 93 -7.33 -10.45 9.51
N ASN A 94 -6.32 -11.29 9.61
CA ASN A 94 -5.56 -11.53 10.84
C ASN A 94 -4.41 -10.52 11.06
N GLY A 95 -4.31 -9.47 10.25
CA GLY A 95 -3.25 -8.46 10.37
C GLY A 95 -1.84 -8.96 10.01
N GLN A 96 -1.73 -10.10 9.33
CA GLN A 96 -0.45 -10.69 8.92
C GLN A 96 0.03 -10.19 7.54
N LEU A 97 -0.87 -9.58 6.77
CA LEU A 97 -0.63 -8.97 5.47
C LEU A 97 -1.36 -7.64 5.39
N ILE A 98 -0.75 -6.70 4.68
CA ILE A 98 -1.42 -5.47 4.26
C ILE A 98 -2.29 -5.78 3.04
N ALA A 99 -3.56 -5.36 3.08
CA ALA A 99 -4.46 -5.43 1.95
C ALA A 99 -5.21 -4.10 1.82
N ILE A 100 -5.15 -3.51 0.64
CA ILE A 100 -5.81 -2.25 0.29
C ILE A 100 -7.10 -2.58 -0.44
N ARG A 101 -8.22 -1.94 -0.07
CA ARG A 101 -9.48 -2.05 -0.81
C ARG A 101 -9.52 -1.02 -1.92
N ASP A 102 -9.91 -1.46 -3.12
CA ASP A 102 -10.30 -0.53 -4.19
C ASP A 102 -11.77 -0.09 -4.03
N GLY A 103 -12.22 0.84 -4.89
CA GLY A 103 -13.59 1.34 -4.88
C GLY A 103 -14.65 0.26 -5.12
N ASN A 104 -14.28 -0.88 -5.72
CA ASN A 104 -15.15 -2.05 -5.94
C ASN A 104 -15.05 -3.09 -4.81
N SER A 105 -14.45 -2.73 -3.68
CA SER A 105 -14.21 -3.60 -2.53
C SER A 105 -13.28 -4.80 -2.79
N ASN A 106 -12.55 -4.85 -3.92
CA ASN A 106 -11.55 -5.86 -4.15
C ASN A 106 -10.31 -5.60 -3.28
N LEU A 107 -9.67 -6.66 -2.84
CA LEU A 107 -8.44 -6.58 -2.07
C LEU A 107 -7.23 -6.62 -3.01
N HIS A 108 -6.36 -5.63 -2.84
CA HIS A 108 -5.06 -5.50 -3.49
C HIS A 108 -3.95 -5.58 -2.46
N PHE A 109 -2.94 -6.36 -2.75
CA PHE A 109 -1.85 -6.69 -1.84
C PHE A 109 -0.56 -6.04 -2.34
N PRO A 110 0.07 -5.12 -1.59
CA PRO A 110 1.38 -4.58 -1.94
C PRO A 110 2.40 -5.68 -2.21
N VAL A 111 3.12 -5.60 -3.33
CA VAL A 111 4.06 -6.66 -3.74
C VAL A 111 5.25 -6.76 -2.79
N TRP A 112 5.70 -5.63 -2.27
CA TRP A 112 6.89 -5.52 -1.44
C TRP A 112 6.86 -6.31 -0.12
N GLN A 113 5.68 -6.70 0.35
CA GLN A 113 5.54 -7.44 1.61
C GLN A 113 5.88 -8.94 1.49
N PHE A 114 5.99 -9.46 0.28
CA PHE A 114 6.28 -10.88 0.05
C PHE A 114 7.78 -11.14 -0.03
N GLY A 115 8.20 -12.24 0.59
CA GLY A 115 9.58 -12.70 0.52
C GLY A 115 9.89 -13.36 -0.84
N PRO A 116 11.17 -13.42 -1.23
CA PRO A 116 11.58 -14.00 -2.52
C PRO A 116 11.33 -15.52 -2.63
N LEU A 117 11.20 -16.20 -1.52
CA LEU A 117 10.92 -17.66 -1.45
C LEU A 117 9.47 -17.97 -1.03
N GLY A 118 8.60 -16.98 -1.05
CA GLY A 118 7.26 -17.04 -0.50
C GLY A 118 7.15 -16.53 0.93
N GLY A 119 5.93 -16.53 1.47
CA GLY A 119 5.67 -15.93 2.77
C GLY A 119 5.81 -14.41 2.79
N THR A 120 6.01 -13.85 3.96
CA THR A 120 6.29 -12.43 4.17
C THR A 120 7.78 -12.21 4.42
N LEU A 121 8.23 -10.96 4.30
CA LEU A 121 9.55 -10.57 4.78
C LEU A 121 9.72 -10.90 6.27
N PRO A 122 10.91 -11.32 6.72
CA PRO A 122 11.19 -11.59 8.12
C PRO A 122 10.88 -10.36 8.99
N GLY A 123 10.16 -10.55 10.10
CA GLY A 123 9.80 -9.46 11.03
C GLY A 123 8.59 -8.62 10.63
N LEU A 124 8.09 -8.74 9.38
CA LEU A 124 6.95 -7.95 8.92
C LEU A 124 5.68 -8.23 9.73
N LYS A 125 5.34 -9.50 9.96
CA LYS A 125 4.13 -9.87 10.70
C LYS A 125 4.12 -9.33 12.12
N GLU A 126 5.26 -9.38 12.78
CA GLU A 126 5.44 -8.87 14.14
C GLU A 126 5.31 -7.36 14.18
N ALA A 127 5.93 -6.65 13.25
CA ALA A 127 5.81 -5.20 13.15
C ALA A 127 4.36 -4.78 12.83
N LEU A 128 3.67 -5.48 11.94
CA LEU A 128 2.24 -5.24 11.64
C LEU A 128 1.36 -5.49 12.88
N ALA A 129 1.61 -6.56 13.64
CA ALA A 129 0.88 -6.85 14.85
C ALA A 129 1.07 -5.77 15.93
N ILE A 130 2.24 -5.15 15.98
CA ILE A 130 2.50 -4.01 16.87
C ILE A 130 1.73 -2.77 16.39
N LEU A 131 1.86 -2.42 15.12
CA LEU A 131 1.20 -1.24 14.54
C LEU A 131 -0.33 -1.34 14.62
N SER A 132 -0.91 -2.53 14.52
CA SER A 132 -2.36 -2.74 14.63
C SER A 132 -2.95 -2.51 16.03
N ARG A 133 -2.12 -2.36 17.05
CA ARG A 133 -2.57 -2.03 18.42
C ARG A 133 -2.94 -0.57 18.61
N ARG A 134 -2.59 0.29 17.66
CA ARG A 134 -2.94 1.73 17.72
C ARG A 134 -4.46 1.94 17.75
N PRO A 135 -4.95 2.85 18.59
CA PRO A 135 -6.26 3.43 18.35
C PRO A 135 -6.23 4.09 16.96
N HIS A 136 -7.14 3.71 16.09
CA HIS A 136 -7.19 4.19 14.70
C HIS A 136 -6.05 3.70 13.78
N ALA A 137 -5.50 2.50 14.06
CA ALA A 137 -4.57 1.87 13.14
C ALA A 137 -5.20 1.75 11.75
N ASP A 138 -4.63 2.46 10.77
CA ASP A 138 -5.06 2.43 9.39
C ASP A 138 -3.99 1.83 8.47
N ILE A 139 -4.44 1.37 7.32
CA ILE A 139 -3.57 0.75 6.32
C ILE A 139 -2.59 1.79 5.75
N LEU A 140 -3.02 3.03 5.59
CA LEU A 140 -2.20 4.11 5.07
C LEU A 140 -1.03 4.40 6.00
N GLY A 141 -1.29 4.49 7.31
CA GLY A 141 -0.25 4.66 8.33
C GLY A 141 0.74 3.50 8.34
N ALA A 142 0.27 2.25 8.23
CA ALA A 142 1.15 1.08 8.16
C ALA A 142 2.04 1.12 6.90
N VAL A 143 1.48 1.38 5.72
CA VAL A 143 2.27 1.49 4.48
C VAL A 143 3.27 2.64 4.56
N THR A 144 2.85 3.79 5.06
CA THR A 144 3.72 4.97 5.25
C THR A 144 4.88 4.65 6.20
N PHE A 145 4.61 3.94 7.30
CA PHE A 145 5.65 3.48 8.23
C PHE A 145 6.71 2.64 7.50
N PHE A 146 6.30 1.64 6.72
CA PHE A 146 7.26 0.76 6.06
C PHE A 146 8.04 1.43 4.93
N LEU A 147 7.49 2.40 4.24
CA LEU A 147 8.08 3.00 3.05
C LEU A 147 8.89 4.28 3.32
N ASN A 148 8.70 4.95 4.44
CA ASN A 148 9.44 6.17 4.76
C ASN A 148 10.80 5.87 5.39
N GLN A 149 11.83 6.56 4.86
CA GLN A 149 13.17 6.50 5.41
C GLN A 149 13.24 7.13 6.81
N THR A 150 14.11 6.61 7.66
CA THR A 150 14.33 7.16 9.00
C THR A 150 15.82 7.16 9.37
N SER A 151 16.26 8.22 10.05
CA SER A 151 17.63 8.32 10.56
C SER A 151 17.97 7.22 11.58
N ARG A 152 16.96 6.67 12.29
CA ARG A 152 17.12 5.55 13.22
C ARG A 152 17.58 4.26 12.55
N LEU A 153 17.37 4.13 11.24
CA LEU A 153 17.82 3.03 10.39
C LEU A 153 18.92 3.49 9.41
N GLU A 154 19.70 4.51 9.78
CA GLU A 154 20.79 5.04 8.94
C GLU A 154 20.31 5.50 7.54
N GLY A 155 19.12 6.05 7.49
CA GLY A 155 18.49 6.51 6.23
C GLY A 155 17.76 5.41 5.45
N LEU A 156 17.71 4.19 5.94
CA LEU A 156 16.87 3.15 5.36
C LEU A 156 15.41 3.33 5.78
N SER A 157 14.50 2.87 4.94
CA SER A 157 13.13 2.61 5.34
C SER A 157 13.03 1.30 6.14
N PRO A 158 12.00 1.12 7.00
CA PRO A 158 11.73 -0.16 7.64
C PRO A 158 11.65 -1.33 6.64
N LEU A 159 11.08 -1.11 5.46
CA LEU A 159 11.03 -2.10 4.40
C LEU A 159 12.43 -2.50 3.91
N GLU A 160 13.30 -1.53 3.63
CA GLU A 160 14.68 -1.80 3.20
C GLU A 160 15.47 -2.52 4.29
N ALA A 161 15.26 -2.17 5.56
CA ALA A 161 15.87 -2.84 6.69
C ALA A 161 15.43 -4.32 6.80
N LEU A 162 14.12 -4.61 6.64
CA LEU A 162 13.62 -5.98 6.61
C LEU A 162 14.14 -6.78 5.41
N ARG A 163 14.32 -6.16 4.24
CA ARG A 163 14.90 -6.79 3.04
C ARG A 163 16.39 -7.14 3.24
N LYS A 164 17.15 -6.26 3.86
CA LYS A 164 18.54 -6.56 4.24
C LYS A 164 18.62 -7.71 5.22
N GLY A 165 17.61 -7.84 6.07
CA GLY A 165 17.51 -8.92 7.05
C GLY A 165 18.50 -8.81 8.20
N GLY A 166 18.59 -9.88 8.99
CA GLY A 166 19.42 -9.94 10.20
C GLY A 166 18.69 -9.45 11.45
N GLU A 167 18.88 -10.17 12.56
CA GLU A 167 18.21 -9.89 13.84
C GLU A 167 18.37 -8.42 14.32
N PRO A 168 19.54 -7.76 14.20
CA PRO A 168 19.64 -6.37 14.63
C PRO A 168 18.70 -5.42 13.91
N LEU A 169 18.56 -5.52 12.56
CA LEU A 169 17.68 -4.66 11.78
C LEU A 169 16.21 -4.99 12.02
N VAL A 170 15.86 -6.26 12.05
CA VAL A 170 14.50 -6.71 12.37
C VAL A 170 14.08 -6.25 13.77
N GLY A 171 14.98 -6.33 14.75
CA GLY A 171 14.77 -5.81 16.10
C GLY A 171 14.52 -4.32 16.15
N LEU A 172 15.32 -3.53 15.42
CA LEU A 172 15.14 -2.08 15.32
C LEU A 172 13.80 -1.71 14.65
N VAL A 173 13.38 -2.41 13.61
CA VAL A 173 12.08 -2.18 12.97
C VAL A 173 10.93 -2.46 13.95
N LYS A 174 11.02 -3.53 14.74
CA LYS A 174 10.01 -3.82 15.79
C LYS A 174 9.98 -2.73 16.87
N GLN A 175 11.13 -2.24 17.29
CA GLN A 175 11.22 -1.14 18.26
C GLN A 175 10.60 0.15 17.70
N LEU A 176 10.90 0.51 16.45
CA LEU A 176 10.28 1.65 15.79
C LEU A 176 8.76 1.51 15.65
N ALA A 177 8.28 0.29 15.38
CA ALA A 177 6.85 0.01 15.35
C ALA A 177 6.18 0.20 16.72
N LEU A 178 6.86 -0.15 17.83
CA LEU A 178 6.40 0.11 19.20
C LEU A 178 6.32 1.61 19.48
N GLU A 179 7.39 2.37 19.22
CA GLU A 179 7.42 3.82 19.39
C GLU A 179 6.35 4.51 18.54
N ALA A 180 6.13 4.00 17.34
CA ALA A 180 5.09 4.48 16.46
C ALA A 180 3.69 4.09 16.94
N SER A 181 3.48 3.14 17.83
CA SER A 181 2.18 2.68 18.33
C SER A 181 1.74 3.37 19.64
N GLU A 182 2.59 4.17 20.26
CA GLU A 182 2.29 5.00 21.42
C GLU A 182 1.61 6.32 21.02
#